data_fd62539e03e532efc9a25cb85799a1b9
#
_entry.id   fd62539e03e532efc9a25cb85799a1b9
#
_cell.length_a   1.000
_cell.length_b   1.000
_cell.length_c   1.000
_cell.angle_alpha   90.00
_cell.angle_beta   90.00
_cell.angle_gamma   90.00
#
_symmetry.space_group_name_H-M   'P 1'
#
loop_
_entity.id
_entity.type
_entity.pdbx_description
1 polymer ?
#
loop_
_entity_poly.entity_id
_entity_poly.type
_entity_poly.pdbx_seq_one_letter_code
_entity_poly.pdbx_strand_id
1 'polypeptide(L)'
;MKKRLLAVLMSSAMLMSALAGCGGSTAKTNNGGDTADQTTQQDYHIKVILKTLASEYWQYVGNGCKQAGTDLGVTVDVLGASSETAYDEQLSMIETTLSANDCDAMVVAPLQAETVATQIPNTDLPIVAIDTAIDSDKVPSFVGFNNEELAALAGKAAAEAAKDQGWAKNTDTRHLGVPGQSNPDAPTAR
;
A
#
# COMPACT_ATOMS: atom_id res chain seq x y z
N MET A 1 -60.07 -8.54 11.33
CA MET A 1 -60.78 -9.57 10.50
C MET A 1 -59.73 -10.44 9.86
N LYS A 2 -59.58 -11.61 10.40
CA LYS A 2 -59.78 -12.92 9.76
C LYS A 2 -58.68 -13.27 8.72
N LYS A 3 -57.72 -14.14 9.14
CA LYS A 3 -57.72 -15.59 8.87
C LYS A 3 -57.25 -15.88 7.44
N ARG A 4 -56.32 -16.76 7.11
CA ARG A 4 -55.98 -18.15 7.46
C ARG A 4 -54.75 -18.50 6.64
N LEU A 5 -53.68 -19.12 7.18
CA LEU A 5 -53.46 -20.56 7.25
C LEU A 5 -53.36 -21.29 5.90
N LEU A 6 -52.24 -21.90 5.62
CA LEU A 6 -51.92 -23.32 5.44
C LEU A 6 -50.60 -23.42 4.69
N ALA A 7 -49.59 -23.90 5.25
CA ALA A 7 -48.89 -25.15 5.40
C ALA A 7 -49.15 -26.20 4.29
N VAL A 8 -48.11 -26.58 3.56
CA VAL A 8 -47.95 -27.92 3.01
C VAL A 8 -46.44 -28.31 3.09
N LEU A 9 -46.22 -29.31 3.93
CA LEU A 9 -45.12 -30.25 3.97
C LEU A 9 -45.12 -31.15 2.74
N MET A 10 -43.93 -31.59 2.31
CA MET A 10 -43.57 -32.93 1.79
C MET A 10 -42.11 -32.88 1.37
N SER A 11 -41.13 -33.39 2.11
CA SER A 11 -40.75 -34.81 2.34
C SER A 11 -40.60 -35.67 1.09
N SER A 12 -39.32 -36.11 0.86
CA SER A 12 -38.85 -37.37 0.29
C SER A 12 -37.35 -37.31 0.17
N ALA A 13 -36.56 -37.85 1.05
CA ALA A 13 -36.25 -39.25 1.26
C ALA A 13 -35.32 -39.87 0.18
N MET A 14 -34.07 -40.11 0.65
CA MET A 14 -33.24 -41.29 0.43
C MET A 14 -33.11 -41.92 -0.94
N LEU A 15 -31.89 -42.09 -1.34
CA LEU A 15 -31.40 -43.40 -1.80
C LEU A 15 -29.91 -43.54 -1.58
N MET A 16 -29.58 -44.35 -0.59
CA MET A 16 -28.31 -45.07 -0.44
C MET A 16 -28.16 -46.05 -1.58
N SER A 17 -27.00 -46.14 -2.17
CA SER A 17 -26.51 -47.35 -2.80
C SER A 17 -24.99 -47.50 -2.59
N ALA A 18 -24.68 -48.28 -1.58
CA ALA A 18 -23.39 -48.93 -1.44
C ALA A 18 -23.39 -50.11 -2.44
N LEU A 19 -22.35 -50.21 -3.24
CA LEU A 19 -21.91 -51.44 -3.84
C LEU A 19 -20.42 -51.56 -3.70
N ALA A 20 -20.02 -52.51 -2.85
CA ALA A 20 -18.70 -53.04 -2.80
C ALA A 20 -18.41 -53.88 -4.03
N GLY A 21 -17.25 -53.72 -4.63
CA GLY A 21 -16.73 -54.52 -5.73
C GLY A 21 -15.22 -54.62 -5.57
N CYS A 22 -14.79 -55.74 -5.03
CA CYS A 22 -13.39 -56.14 -4.92
C CYS A 22 -12.87 -56.68 -6.23
N GLY A 23 -11.61 -56.41 -6.62
CA GLY A 23 -10.91 -57.23 -7.60
C GLY A 23 -9.84 -56.53 -8.46
N GLY A 24 -8.56 -56.70 -8.08
CA GLY A 24 -7.50 -57.11 -9.03
C GLY A 24 -6.63 -56.09 -9.72
N SER A 25 -5.41 -55.94 -9.22
CA SER A 25 -4.12 -55.89 -9.95
C SER A 25 -3.73 -54.71 -10.87
N THR A 26 -2.70 -54.02 -10.39
CA THR A 26 -1.52 -53.45 -11.09
C THR A 26 -1.71 -52.64 -12.38
N ALA A 27 -1.56 -51.32 -12.19
CA ALA A 27 -0.74 -50.49 -13.11
C ALA A 27 -0.33 -49.22 -12.38
N LYS A 28 0.97 -49.02 -12.24
CA LYS A 28 1.56 -47.71 -11.82
C LYS A 28 1.22 -46.68 -12.87
N THR A 29 0.43 -45.69 -12.47
CA THR A 29 0.37 -44.42 -13.20
C THR A 29 0.62 -43.33 -12.18
N ASN A 30 1.80 -42.72 -12.28
CA ASN A 30 2.12 -41.48 -11.62
C ASN A 30 1.17 -40.41 -12.16
N ASN A 31 0.11 -40.14 -11.44
CA ASN A 31 -0.60 -38.86 -11.56
C ASN A 31 -0.15 -38.02 -10.37
N GLY A 32 0.75 -37.06 -10.68
CA GLY A 32 1.01 -35.93 -9.81
C GLY A 32 -0.32 -35.20 -9.61
N GLY A 33 -0.94 -35.42 -8.49
CA GLY A 33 -2.00 -34.56 -8.02
C GLY A 33 -1.37 -33.21 -7.70
N ASP A 34 -1.62 -32.23 -8.57
CA ASP A 34 -1.53 -30.83 -8.18
C ASP A 34 -2.49 -30.63 -7.02
N THR A 35 -1.91 -30.72 -5.83
CA THR A 35 -2.53 -30.13 -4.65
C THR A 35 -2.44 -28.63 -4.92
N ALA A 36 -3.46 -28.07 -5.55
CA ALA A 36 -3.69 -26.65 -5.49
C ALA A 36 -3.69 -26.30 -4.00
N ASP A 37 -2.62 -25.69 -3.58
CA ASP A 37 -2.52 -25.03 -2.28
C ASP A 37 -3.67 -24.03 -2.25
N GLN A 38 -4.75 -24.40 -1.58
CA GLN A 38 -5.81 -23.47 -1.21
C GLN A 38 -5.19 -22.58 -0.15
N THR A 39 -4.39 -21.62 -0.60
CA THR A 39 -4.05 -20.44 0.19
C THR A 39 -5.40 -19.87 0.60
N THR A 40 -5.77 -20.06 1.85
CA THR A 40 -6.88 -19.32 2.45
C THR A 40 -6.55 -17.86 2.24
N GLN A 41 -7.20 -17.22 1.27
CA GLN A 41 -7.05 -15.81 0.98
C GLN A 41 -7.45 -15.07 2.26
N GLN A 42 -6.46 -14.59 2.99
CA GLN A 42 -6.68 -13.83 4.20
C GLN A 42 -7.18 -12.47 3.75
N ASP A 43 -8.31 -12.04 4.29
CA ASP A 43 -9.02 -10.82 3.89
C ASP A 43 -8.31 -9.62 4.54
N TYR A 44 -7.13 -9.27 4.04
CA TYR A 44 -6.35 -8.15 4.56
C TYR A 44 -6.99 -6.81 4.20
N HIS A 45 -6.97 -5.90 5.16
CA HIS A 45 -7.37 -4.51 4.99
C HIS A 45 -6.17 -3.58 5.21
N ILE A 46 -5.81 -2.81 4.19
CA ILE A 46 -4.67 -1.91 4.19
C ILE A 46 -5.15 -0.46 4.06
N LYS A 47 -4.75 0.40 4.98
CA LYS A 47 -4.98 1.84 4.86
C LYS A 47 -3.76 2.54 4.29
N VAL A 48 -3.99 3.34 3.27
CA VAL A 48 -2.96 4.15 2.59
C VAL A 48 -3.25 5.62 2.87
N ILE A 49 -2.32 6.32 3.54
CA ILE A 49 -2.45 7.74 3.86
C ILE A 49 -1.43 8.52 3.03
N LEU A 50 -1.92 9.21 2.01
CA LEU A 50 -1.13 10.01 1.10
C LEU A 50 -0.99 11.46 1.61
N LYS A 51 -0.06 12.23 1.05
CA LYS A 51 0.13 13.64 1.41
C LYS A 51 -1.13 14.45 1.11
N THR A 52 -1.77 14.21 -0.03
CA THR A 52 -3.05 14.83 -0.41
C THR A 52 -3.72 14.04 -1.52
N LEU A 53 -5.01 14.21 -1.71
CA LEU A 53 -5.74 13.75 -2.89
C LEU A 53 -6.07 14.88 -3.88
N ALA A 54 -5.71 16.12 -3.55
CA ALA A 54 -5.94 17.28 -4.42
C ALA A 54 -4.95 17.36 -5.60
N SER A 55 -3.80 16.69 -5.51
CA SER A 55 -2.78 16.65 -6.56
C SER A 55 -2.97 15.46 -7.49
N GLU A 56 -2.83 15.66 -8.78
CA GLU A 56 -2.91 14.61 -9.80
C GLU A 56 -1.86 13.50 -9.58
N TYR A 57 -0.65 13.87 -9.17
CA TYR A 57 0.39 12.92 -8.82
C TYR A 57 -0.07 11.92 -7.73
N TRP A 58 -0.64 12.45 -6.65
CA TRP A 58 -1.12 11.59 -5.55
C TRP A 58 -2.36 10.78 -5.92
N GLN A 59 -3.18 11.26 -6.86
CA GLN A 59 -4.27 10.47 -7.42
C GLN A 59 -3.74 9.26 -8.20
N TYR A 60 -2.67 9.41 -8.99
CA TYR A 60 -2.02 8.29 -9.67
C TYR A 60 -1.45 7.27 -8.66
N VAL A 61 -0.77 7.74 -7.61
CA VAL A 61 -0.27 6.86 -6.55
C VAL A 61 -1.41 6.09 -5.89
N GLY A 62 -2.48 6.78 -5.50
CA GLY A 62 -3.66 6.17 -4.89
C GLY A 62 -4.35 5.14 -5.80
N ASN A 63 -4.44 5.43 -7.10
CA ASN A 63 -4.99 4.49 -8.07
C ASN A 63 -4.11 3.25 -8.21
N GLY A 64 -2.77 3.41 -8.19
CA GLY A 64 -1.83 2.29 -8.17
C GLY A 64 -2.02 1.40 -6.94
N CYS A 65 -2.20 2.00 -5.76
CA CYS A 65 -2.48 1.25 -4.53
C CYS A 65 -3.79 0.46 -4.61
N LYS A 66 -4.87 1.06 -5.12
CA LYS A 66 -6.15 0.37 -5.32
C LYS A 66 -6.06 -0.76 -6.33
N GLN A 67 -5.31 -0.54 -7.42
CA GLN A 67 -5.08 -1.58 -8.43
C GLN A 67 -4.32 -2.77 -7.81
N ALA A 68 -3.26 -2.51 -7.05
CA ALA A 68 -2.52 -3.56 -6.34
C ALA A 68 -3.42 -4.33 -5.38
N GLY A 69 -4.33 -3.64 -4.66
CA GLY A 69 -5.34 -4.28 -3.82
C GLY A 69 -6.23 -5.24 -4.61
N THR A 70 -6.70 -4.82 -5.78
CA THR A 70 -7.50 -5.65 -6.68
C THR A 70 -6.72 -6.88 -7.16
N ASP A 71 -5.48 -6.68 -7.58
CA ASP A 71 -4.63 -7.74 -8.13
C ASP A 71 -4.25 -8.79 -7.07
N LEU A 72 -4.10 -8.35 -5.82
CA LEU A 72 -3.74 -9.20 -4.68
C LEU A 72 -4.95 -9.74 -3.91
N GLY A 73 -6.15 -9.27 -4.22
CA GLY A 73 -7.38 -9.67 -3.51
C GLY A 73 -7.43 -9.17 -2.07
N VAL A 74 -6.91 -7.97 -1.80
CA VAL A 74 -6.93 -7.32 -0.50
C VAL A 74 -7.71 -6.00 -0.57
N THR A 75 -8.33 -5.60 0.54
CA THR A 75 -9.02 -4.32 0.64
C THR A 75 -8.00 -3.19 0.83
N VAL A 76 -8.12 -2.13 0.04
CA VAL A 76 -7.25 -0.95 0.14
C VAL A 76 -8.07 0.32 0.23
N ASP A 77 -7.98 1.00 1.37
CA ASP A 77 -8.56 2.33 1.60
C ASP A 77 -7.48 3.40 1.39
N VAL A 78 -7.75 4.34 0.50
CA VAL A 78 -6.83 5.45 0.21
C VAL A 78 -7.39 6.75 0.76
N LEU A 79 -6.65 7.34 1.68
CA LEU A 79 -6.91 8.60 2.35
C LEU A 79 -5.81 9.62 1.98
N GLY A 80 -6.09 10.89 2.18
CA GLY A 80 -5.08 11.95 2.01
C GLY A 80 -5.63 13.28 2.49
N ALA A 81 -4.75 14.12 2.98
CA ALA A 81 -5.11 15.45 3.48
C ALA A 81 -5.65 16.35 2.36
N SER A 82 -6.33 17.43 2.74
CA SER A 82 -6.90 18.40 1.80
C SER A 82 -5.84 19.14 0.97
N SER A 83 -4.62 19.26 1.49
CA SER A 83 -3.46 19.86 0.80
C SER A 83 -2.14 19.32 1.36
N GLU A 84 -1.03 19.56 0.66
CA GLU A 84 0.32 19.22 1.15
C GLU A 84 0.81 20.08 2.31
N THR A 85 0.04 21.07 2.75
CA THR A 85 0.32 21.90 3.92
C THR A 85 -0.65 21.65 5.08
N ALA A 86 -1.60 20.74 4.90
CA ALA A 86 -2.58 20.38 5.93
C ALA A 86 -2.00 19.31 6.89
N TYR A 87 -0.93 19.69 7.61
CA TYR A 87 -0.15 18.79 8.46
C TYR A 87 -1.01 18.15 9.56
N ASP A 88 -1.78 18.97 10.29
CA ASP A 88 -2.62 18.50 11.41
C ASP A 88 -3.71 17.55 10.96
N GLU A 89 -4.24 17.76 9.74
CA GLU A 89 -5.23 16.88 9.14
C GLU A 89 -4.64 15.48 8.88
N GLN A 90 -3.45 15.42 8.28
CA GLN A 90 -2.80 14.13 8.05
C GLN A 90 -2.42 13.45 9.36
N LEU A 91 -1.88 14.18 10.33
CA LEU A 91 -1.55 13.63 11.65
C LEU A 91 -2.78 13.03 12.32
N SER A 92 -3.92 13.71 12.27
CA SER A 92 -5.18 13.19 12.80
C SER A 92 -5.66 11.93 12.10
N MET A 93 -5.46 11.80 10.78
CA MET A 93 -5.76 10.58 10.03
C MET A 93 -4.87 9.41 10.49
N ILE A 94 -3.59 9.66 10.70
CA ILE A 94 -2.62 8.67 11.20
C ILE A 94 -3.00 8.22 12.61
N GLU A 95 -3.23 9.15 13.54
CA GLU A 95 -3.66 8.87 14.91
C GLU A 95 -4.96 8.06 14.96
N THR A 96 -5.93 8.43 14.13
CA THR A 96 -7.19 7.71 14.01
C THR A 96 -6.96 6.28 13.53
N THR A 97 -6.13 6.09 12.52
CA THR A 97 -5.80 4.76 11.99
C THR A 97 -5.10 3.89 13.03
N LEU A 98 -4.12 4.45 13.74
CA LEU A 98 -3.40 3.73 14.80
C LEU A 98 -4.30 3.35 15.99
N SER A 99 -5.31 4.18 16.27
CA SER A 99 -6.21 3.97 17.41
C SER A 99 -7.39 3.05 17.09
N ALA A 100 -7.86 3.04 15.84
CA ALA A 100 -9.05 2.31 15.45
C ALA A 100 -8.85 0.79 15.40
N ASN A 101 -7.62 0.33 15.18
CA ASN A 101 -7.28 -1.10 15.04
C ASN A 101 -8.22 -1.83 14.06
N ASP A 102 -8.53 -1.18 12.95
CA ASP A 102 -9.48 -1.63 11.92
C ASP A 102 -8.82 -1.92 10.56
N CYS A 103 -7.50 -2.04 10.55
CA CYS A 103 -6.72 -2.46 9.39
C CYS A 103 -5.52 -3.33 9.81
N ASP A 104 -5.00 -4.11 8.88
CA ASP A 104 -3.90 -5.05 9.11
C ASP A 104 -2.52 -4.43 8.81
N ALA A 105 -2.48 -3.34 8.04
CA ALA A 105 -1.27 -2.58 7.76
C ALA A 105 -1.61 -1.13 7.36
N MET A 106 -0.63 -0.25 7.54
CA MET A 106 -0.69 1.14 7.09
C MET A 106 0.45 1.44 6.12
N VAL A 107 0.12 2.10 5.02
CA VAL A 107 1.09 2.71 4.10
C VAL A 107 0.97 4.22 4.25
N VAL A 108 2.07 4.92 4.45
CA VAL A 108 2.03 6.38 4.69
C VAL A 108 3.06 7.12 3.86
N ALA A 109 2.63 8.19 3.19
CA ALA A 109 3.48 9.23 2.61
C ALA A 109 3.44 10.44 3.55
N PRO A 110 4.37 10.58 4.50
CA PRO A 110 4.24 11.59 5.54
C PRO A 110 4.48 13.01 5.01
N LEU A 111 3.68 13.97 5.46
CA LEU A 111 3.95 15.40 5.27
C LEU A 111 5.07 15.89 6.19
N GLN A 112 5.14 15.32 7.40
CA GLN A 112 6.16 15.62 8.41
C GLN A 112 6.67 14.31 9.02
N ALA A 113 7.70 13.73 8.44
CA ALA A 113 8.23 12.41 8.82
C ALA A 113 8.65 12.34 10.30
N GLU A 114 9.33 13.37 10.80
CA GLU A 114 9.79 13.44 12.20
C GLU A 114 8.61 13.42 13.18
N THR A 115 7.54 14.17 12.88
CA THR A 115 6.34 14.21 13.72
C THR A 115 5.62 12.87 13.70
N VAL A 116 5.48 12.25 12.53
CA VAL A 116 4.89 10.92 12.37
C VAL A 116 5.70 9.88 13.14
N ALA A 117 7.04 9.93 13.08
CA ALA A 117 7.91 9.03 13.83
C ALA A 117 7.63 9.04 15.35
N THR A 118 7.16 10.16 15.90
CA THR A 118 6.81 10.27 17.33
C THR A 118 5.46 9.64 17.68
N GLN A 119 4.57 9.42 16.70
CA GLN A 119 3.23 8.87 16.92
C GLN A 119 3.18 7.35 16.88
N ILE A 120 4.16 6.70 16.21
CA ILE A 120 4.16 5.27 15.92
C ILE A 120 4.90 4.36 16.92
N PRO A 121 5.61 4.82 17.98
CA PRO A 121 6.43 3.94 18.82
C PRO A 121 5.64 2.86 19.56
N ASN A 122 4.37 3.08 19.80
CA ASN A 122 3.51 2.21 20.61
C ASN A 122 2.55 1.34 19.81
N THR A 123 2.79 1.17 18.51
CA THR A 123 1.96 0.32 17.65
C THR A 123 2.69 -0.96 17.24
N ASP A 124 1.94 -2.04 17.09
CA ASP A 124 2.38 -3.27 16.44
C ASP A 124 1.84 -3.39 15.01
N LEU A 125 1.10 -2.37 14.54
CA LEU A 125 0.61 -2.32 13.17
C LEU A 125 1.80 -2.24 12.20
N PRO A 126 1.91 -3.13 11.21
CA PRO A 126 2.91 -3.03 10.17
C PRO A 126 2.78 -1.72 9.39
N ILE A 127 3.88 -0.97 9.27
CA ILE A 127 3.90 0.33 8.59
C ILE A 127 4.95 0.33 7.49
N VAL A 128 4.55 0.80 6.31
CA VAL A 128 5.45 1.06 5.17
C VAL A 128 5.42 2.54 4.84
N ALA A 129 6.58 3.18 4.79
CA ALA A 129 6.71 4.54 4.31
C ALA A 129 6.85 4.57 2.79
N ILE A 130 6.20 5.53 2.13
CA ILE A 130 6.36 5.78 0.69
C ILE A 130 6.71 7.24 0.43
N ASP A 131 7.45 7.52 -0.64
CA ASP A 131 7.90 8.85 -1.08
C ASP A 131 8.84 9.55 -0.09
N THR A 132 8.51 9.63 1.19
CA THR A 132 9.31 10.25 2.23
C THR A 132 9.57 9.23 3.33
N ALA A 133 10.83 8.95 3.63
CA ALA A 133 11.22 8.00 4.66
C ALA A 133 10.85 8.50 6.07
N ILE A 134 10.56 7.56 6.96
CA ILE A 134 10.32 7.80 8.39
C ILE A 134 11.45 7.10 9.15
N ASP A 135 12.21 7.87 9.93
CA ASP A 135 13.29 7.33 10.77
C ASP A 135 12.68 6.72 12.05
N SER A 136 12.37 5.45 11.98
CA SER A 136 11.82 4.68 13.10
C SER A 136 12.00 3.19 12.89
N ASP A 137 12.39 2.49 13.95
CA ASP A 137 12.50 1.01 13.96
C ASP A 137 11.14 0.31 13.71
N LYS A 138 10.03 1.02 13.88
CA LYS A 138 8.67 0.53 13.60
C LYS A 138 8.29 0.64 12.12
N VAL A 139 9.13 1.27 11.29
CA VAL A 139 8.92 1.41 9.85
C VAL A 139 10.08 0.74 9.10
N PRO A 140 10.10 -0.59 9.02
CA PRO A 140 11.23 -1.33 8.47
C PRO A 140 11.35 -1.22 6.94
N SER A 141 10.35 -0.67 6.28
CA SER A 141 10.29 -0.63 4.81
C SER A 141 9.95 0.76 4.30
N PHE A 142 10.71 1.17 3.30
CA PHE A 142 10.50 2.40 2.54
C PHE A 142 10.45 2.11 1.04
N VAL A 143 9.49 2.70 0.35
CA VAL A 143 9.36 2.65 -1.10
C VAL A 143 9.43 4.08 -1.65
N GLY A 144 10.49 4.40 -2.35
CA GLY A 144 10.72 5.72 -2.89
C GLY A 144 12.00 5.80 -3.71
N PHE A 145 12.37 7.00 -4.07
CA PHE A 145 13.60 7.28 -4.81
C PHE A 145 14.64 7.93 -3.89
N ASN A 146 15.91 7.70 -4.20
CA ASN A 146 16.98 8.54 -3.68
C ASN A 146 16.94 9.88 -4.43
N ASN A 147 16.35 10.87 -3.79
CA ASN A 147 16.14 12.19 -4.41
C ASN A 147 17.49 12.91 -4.68
N GLU A 148 18.53 12.64 -3.91
CA GLU A 148 19.85 13.21 -4.13
C GLU A 148 20.47 12.67 -5.43
N GLU A 149 20.44 11.34 -5.63
CA GLU A 149 20.92 10.72 -6.86
C GLU A 149 20.13 11.19 -8.09
N LEU A 150 18.80 11.26 -7.99
CA LEU A 150 17.95 11.75 -9.07
C LEU A 150 18.24 13.22 -9.40
N ALA A 151 18.40 14.07 -8.39
CA ALA A 151 18.73 15.47 -8.59
C ALA A 151 20.13 15.63 -9.20
N ALA A 152 21.10 14.82 -8.78
CA ALA A 152 22.44 14.82 -9.36
C ALA A 152 22.43 14.39 -10.84
N LEU A 153 21.66 13.35 -11.19
CA LEU A 153 21.49 12.92 -12.57
C LEU A 153 20.82 14.00 -13.44
N ALA A 154 19.73 14.60 -12.93
CA ALA A 154 19.05 15.68 -13.62
C ALA A 154 19.95 16.91 -13.81
N GLY A 155 20.69 17.30 -12.78
CA GLY A 155 21.64 18.39 -12.81
C GLY A 155 22.77 18.15 -13.83
N LYS A 156 23.30 16.92 -13.86
CA LYS A 156 24.32 16.52 -14.84
C LYS A 156 23.78 16.60 -16.27
N ALA A 157 22.60 16.03 -16.52
CA ALA A 157 21.97 16.08 -17.84
C ALA A 157 21.68 17.52 -18.30
N ALA A 158 21.18 18.37 -17.40
CA ALA A 158 20.96 19.78 -17.70
C ALA A 158 22.26 20.53 -18.00
N ALA A 159 23.34 20.27 -17.26
CA ALA A 159 24.64 20.88 -17.49
C ALA A 159 25.27 20.44 -18.83
N GLU A 160 25.12 19.17 -19.20
CA GLU A 160 25.57 18.64 -20.49
C GLU A 160 24.79 19.30 -21.63
N ALA A 161 23.46 19.35 -21.54
CA ALA A 161 22.62 20.02 -22.53
C ALA A 161 22.95 21.51 -22.69
N ALA A 162 23.20 22.21 -21.59
CA ALA A 162 23.62 23.62 -21.63
C ALA A 162 24.97 23.84 -22.30
N LYS A 163 25.93 22.92 -22.08
CA LYS A 163 27.23 22.94 -22.77
C LYS A 163 27.10 22.71 -24.26
N ASP A 164 26.30 21.71 -24.67
CA ASP A 164 26.09 21.35 -26.06
C ASP A 164 25.41 22.49 -26.83
N GLN A 165 24.55 23.24 -26.15
CA GLN A 165 23.91 24.44 -26.72
C GLN A 165 24.78 25.69 -26.63
N GLY A 166 25.96 25.62 -25.99
CA GLY A 166 26.84 26.76 -25.79
C GLY A 166 26.30 27.83 -24.82
N TRP A 167 25.33 27.47 -23.96
CA TRP A 167 24.64 28.45 -23.10
C TRP A 167 25.44 28.86 -21.89
N ALA A 168 26.21 27.94 -21.29
CA ALA A 168 26.99 28.26 -20.12
C ALA A 168 28.24 27.39 -19.97
N LYS A 169 29.30 27.98 -19.42
CA LYS A 169 30.52 27.25 -19.06
C LYS A 169 30.40 26.56 -17.70
N ASN A 170 29.58 27.11 -16.80
CA ASN A 170 29.30 26.56 -15.48
C ASN A 170 27.81 26.76 -15.18
N THR A 171 27.05 25.67 -15.09
CA THR A 171 25.66 25.70 -14.68
C THR A 171 25.58 25.11 -13.27
N ASP A 172 25.28 25.95 -12.28
CA ASP A 172 24.97 25.52 -10.91
C ASP A 172 23.45 25.32 -10.82
N THR A 173 23.00 24.09 -10.86
CA THR A 173 21.59 23.76 -10.70
C THR A 173 21.38 23.26 -9.27
N ARG A 174 20.72 24.09 -8.44
CA ARG A 174 20.28 23.68 -7.10
C ARG A 174 18.82 23.37 -7.10
N HIS A 175 18.47 22.21 -6.62
CA HIS A 175 17.08 21.85 -6.35
C HIS A 175 16.67 22.47 -5.02
N LEU A 176 15.67 23.35 -5.06
CA LEU A 176 15.04 23.91 -3.86
C LEU A 176 13.85 23.02 -3.53
N GLY A 177 13.97 22.24 -2.47
CA GLY A 177 12.87 21.47 -1.92
C GLY A 177 11.76 22.35 -1.32
N VAL A 178 10.58 21.82 -1.12
CA VAL A 178 9.50 22.51 -0.42
C VAL A 178 9.89 22.65 1.05
N PRO A 179 9.82 23.85 1.65
CA PRO A 179 10.11 24.03 3.08
C PRO A 179 9.23 23.13 3.95
N GLY A 180 9.84 22.42 4.89
CA GLY A 180 9.14 21.52 5.82
C GLY A 180 9.01 20.07 5.37
N GLN A 181 9.45 19.72 4.15
CA GLN A 181 9.65 18.33 3.78
C GLN A 181 11.08 17.93 4.16
N SER A 182 11.22 17.15 5.22
CA SER A 182 12.51 16.60 5.61
C SER A 182 12.91 15.51 4.59
N ASN A 183 13.89 15.82 3.75
CA ASN A 183 14.68 14.80 3.10
C ASN A 183 15.89 14.55 4.01
N PRO A 184 16.03 13.40 4.67
CA PRO A 184 17.14 13.15 5.60
C PRO A 184 18.52 13.22 4.93
N ASP A 185 18.56 13.10 3.61
CA ASP A 185 19.78 13.12 2.81
C ASP A 185 20.06 14.49 2.13
N ALA A 186 19.21 15.49 2.35
CA ALA A 186 19.43 16.81 1.78
C ALA A 186 20.58 17.53 2.52
N PRO A 187 21.65 17.97 1.82
CA PRO A 187 22.71 18.73 2.46
C PRO A 187 22.11 20.00 3.08
N THR A 188 22.29 20.19 4.38
CA THR A 188 21.93 21.42 5.08
C THR A 188 22.63 22.59 4.40
N ALA A 189 21.86 23.49 3.78
CA ALA A 189 22.39 24.74 3.26
C ALA A 189 22.97 25.53 4.43
N ARG A 190 24.29 25.75 4.43
CA ARG A 190 25.00 26.69 5.29
C ARG A 190 24.99 28.07 4.67
#